data_4dd09c7507396761a744094a468e4e2a
#
_entry.id   4dd09c7507396761a744094a468e4e2a
#
_cell.length_a   1.000
_cell.length_b   1.000
_cell.length_c   1.000
_cell.angle_alpha   90.00
_cell.angle_beta   90.00
_cell.angle_gamma   90.00
#
_symmetry.space_group_name_H-M   'P 1'
#
loop_
_entity.id
_entity.type
_entity.pdbx_description
1 polymer ?
#
loop_
_entity_poly.entity_id
_entity_poly.type
_entity_poly.pdbx_seq_one_letter_code
_entity_poly.pdbx_strand_id
1 'polypeptide(L)'
;LDAGLDPNVRSVASLFVSRWDVAVKQEIAPAFHNRLGIAIAMRTYKAYRDLLASPRWHRLAQAGARPQRLLWASTGTKDPAAPDTLYVDALAAPAPIDTIPEKTLQALADHGKVNAALPVDGGDAVAVLEPVRRAGVDEEAVATRFQRDGYYAFTPSRRAVWRPLR
;
A
#
# COMPACT_ATOMS: atom_id res chain seq x y z
N LEU A 1 -13.78 -15.11 -17.37
CA LEU A 1 -15.03 -15.79 -17.72
C LEU A 1 -14.98 -16.36 -19.14
N ASP A 2 -14.58 -15.53 -20.11
CA ASP A 2 -14.58 -15.92 -21.54
C ASP A 2 -13.62 -17.09 -21.86
N ALA A 3 -12.58 -17.27 -21.03
CA ALA A 3 -11.65 -18.39 -21.12
C ALA A 3 -12.12 -19.67 -20.37
N GLY A 4 -13.33 -19.69 -19.79
CA GLY A 4 -13.84 -20.82 -19.01
C GLY A 4 -13.11 -21.11 -17.70
N LEU A 5 -12.29 -20.16 -17.20
CA LEU A 5 -11.55 -20.31 -15.97
C LEU A 5 -12.43 -19.98 -14.74
N ASP A 6 -12.19 -20.67 -13.62
CA ASP A 6 -12.85 -20.39 -12.35
C ASP A 6 -12.41 -19.01 -11.84
N PRO A 7 -13.34 -18.02 -11.69
CA PRO A 7 -13.02 -16.69 -11.19
C PRO A 7 -12.87 -16.63 -9.67
N ASN A 8 -13.15 -17.71 -8.95
CA ASN A 8 -13.09 -17.80 -7.48
C ASN A 8 -11.64 -17.92 -6.97
N VAL A 9 -10.78 -16.99 -7.35
CA VAL A 9 -9.37 -16.95 -6.95
C VAL A 9 -9.15 -15.89 -5.88
N ARG A 10 -8.43 -16.25 -4.82
CA ARG A 10 -8.00 -15.31 -3.77
C ARG A 10 -6.63 -14.74 -4.13
N SER A 11 -6.52 -13.42 -4.08
CA SER A 11 -5.25 -12.73 -4.34
C SER A 11 -5.17 -11.42 -3.56
N VAL A 12 -3.95 -10.88 -3.45
CA VAL A 12 -3.67 -9.59 -2.82
C VAL A 12 -2.84 -8.73 -3.76
N ALA A 13 -2.97 -7.40 -3.62
CA ALA A 13 -2.12 -6.41 -4.26
C ALA A 13 -1.43 -5.60 -3.17
N SER A 14 -0.11 -5.71 -3.06
CA SER A 14 0.66 -5.07 -1.99
C SER A 14 1.11 -3.67 -2.37
N LEU A 15 0.86 -2.71 -1.48
CA LEU A 15 1.46 -1.38 -1.50
C LEU A 15 2.47 -1.26 -0.36
N PHE A 16 3.73 -0.96 -0.68
CA PHE A 16 4.81 -0.79 0.30
C PHE A 16 4.86 0.67 0.77
N VAL A 17 4.17 0.98 1.86
CA VAL A 17 3.84 2.35 2.25
C VAL A 17 5.07 3.19 2.61
N SER A 18 5.83 2.82 3.64
CA SER A 18 6.96 3.63 4.11
C SER A 18 8.10 3.80 3.10
N ARG A 19 8.15 2.94 2.06
CA ARG A 19 9.16 3.06 1.01
C ARG A 19 9.03 4.34 0.19
N TRP A 20 7.81 4.85 0.00
CA TRP A 20 7.57 6.12 -0.68
C TRP A 20 8.25 7.27 0.05
N ASP A 21 8.03 7.36 1.36
CA ASP A 21 8.61 8.42 2.18
C ASP A 21 10.14 8.34 2.21
N VAL A 22 10.70 7.14 2.33
CA VAL A 22 12.15 6.93 2.30
C VAL A 22 12.74 7.34 0.94
N ALA A 23 12.07 7.00 -0.16
CA ALA A 23 12.59 7.22 -1.51
C ALA A 23 12.76 8.70 -1.86
N VAL A 24 11.90 9.57 -1.32
CA VAL A 24 11.86 10.99 -1.69
C VAL A 24 12.28 11.93 -0.55
N LYS A 25 12.70 11.38 0.59
CA LYS A 25 12.98 12.16 1.81
C LYS A 25 13.91 13.36 1.60
N GLN A 26 14.88 13.24 0.69
CA GLN A 26 15.84 14.30 0.38
C GLN A 26 15.39 15.24 -0.74
N GLU A 27 14.30 14.90 -1.43
CA GLU A 27 13.80 15.63 -2.59
C GLU A 27 12.65 16.58 -2.24
N ILE A 28 12.03 16.38 -1.05
CA ILE A 28 10.84 17.14 -0.63
C ILE A 28 11.08 17.92 0.66
N ALA A 29 10.31 18.99 0.84
CA ALA A 29 10.38 19.81 2.05
C ALA A 29 9.98 19.00 3.30
N PRO A 30 10.59 19.27 4.47
CA PRO A 30 10.33 18.56 5.73
C PRO A 30 8.85 18.49 6.13
N ALA A 31 8.05 19.48 5.76
CA ALA A 31 6.60 19.49 6.02
C ALA A 31 5.83 18.35 5.35
N PHE A 32 6.41 17.68 4.34
CA PHE A 32 5.82 16.56 3.62
C PHE A 32 6.46 15.21 4.00
N HIS A 33 7.47 15.19 4.87
CA HIS A 33 8.07 13.94 5.34
C HIS A 33 7.02 13.08 6.04
N ASN A 34 7.11 11.76 5.82
CA ASN A 34 6.23 10.76 6.42
C ASN A 34 4.73 10.89 6.04
N ARG A 35 4.42 11.65 4.96
CA ARG A 35 3.05 11.88 4.49
C ARG A 35 2.79 11.32 3.09
N LEU A 36 3.82 11.17 2.27
CA LEU A 36 3.66 10.70 0.89
C LEU A 36 3.10 9.28 0.83
N GLY A 37 3.66 8.37 1.61
CA GLY A 37 3.20 6.97 1.65
C GLY A 37 1.72 6.85 2.03
N ILE A 38 1.27 7.65 3.01
CA ILE A 38 -0.13 7.72 3.44
C ILE A 38 -1.01 8.28 2.31
N ALA A 39 -0.59 9.36 1.66
CA ALA A 39 -1.34 9.97 0.55
C ALA A 39 -1.46 9.03 -0.66
N ILE A 40 -0.41 8.30 -1.00
CA ILE A 40 -0.44 7.25 -2.03
C ILE A 40 -1.42 6.13 -1.63
N ALA A 41 -1.42 5.71 -0.36
CA ALA A 41 -2.34 4.69 0.13
C ALA A 41 -3.80 5.17 0.08
N MET A 42 -4.10 6.42 0.47
CA MET A 42 -5.43 7.02 0.38
C MET A 42 -5.94 7.04 -1.07
N ARG A 43 -5.11 7.51 -2.01
CA ARG A 43 -5.45 7.52 -3.44
C ARG A 43 -5.68 6.10 -3.99
N THR A 44 -4.82 5.15 -3.58
CA THR A 44 -4.95 3.75 -3.98
C THR A 44 -6.23 3.12 -3.43
N TYR A 45 -6.57 3.42 -2.17
CA TYR A 45 -7.79 2.95 -1.55
C TYR A 45 -9.04 3.48 -2.27
N LYS A 46 -9.06 4.79 -2.60
CA LYS A 46 -10.13 5.37 -3.40
C LYS A 46 -10.27 4.66 -4.74
N ALA A 47 -9.20 4.52 -5.51
CA ALA A 47 -9.23 3.83 -6.80
C ALA A 47 -9.72 2.38 -6.69
N TYR A 48 -9.33 1.68 -5.64
CA TYR A 48 -9.81 0.33 -5.34
C TYR A 48 -11.32 0.30 -5.05
N ARG A 49 -11.82 1.25 -4.27
CA ARG A 49 -13.25 1.39 -3.98
C ARG A 49 -14.04 1.70 -5.25
N ASP A 50 -13.56 2.61 -6.08
CA ASP A 50 -14.18 2.95 -7.37
C ASP A 50 -14.24 1.73 -8.30
N LEU A 51 -13.16 0.94 -8.36
CA LEU A 51 -13.13 -0.32 -9.12
C LEU A 51 -14.20 -1.29 -8.63
N LEU A 52 -14.33 -1.50 -7.33
CA LEU A 52 -15.32 -2.42 -6.74
C LEU A 52 -16.75 -1.91 -6.87
N ALA A 53 -16.96 -0.61 -7.06
CA ALA A 53 -18.27 -0.03 -7.35
C ALA A 53 -18.63 -0.07 -8.83
N SER A 54 -17.71 -0.47 -9.72
CA SER A 54 -17.93 -0.44 -11.16
C SER A 54 -18.90 -1.51 -11.65
N PRO A 55 -19.72 -1.23 -12.70
CA PRO A 55 -20.59 -2.24 -13.30
C PRO A 55 -19.84 -3.48 -13.81
N ARG A 56 -18.59 -3.29 -14.26
CA ARG A 56 -17.73 -4.41 -14.68
C ARG A 56 -17.43 -5.35 -13.51
N TRP A 57 -17.07 -4.80 -12.37
CA TRP A 57 -16.80 -5.60 -11.18
C TRP A 57 -18.06 -6.32 -10.69
N HIS A 58 -19.20 -5.65 -10.65
CA HIS A 58 -20.46 -6.27 -10.20
C HIS A 58 -20.81 -7.50 -11.05
N ARG A 59 -20.64 -7.46 -12.37
CA ARG A 59 -20.86 -8.63 -13.24
C ARG A 59 -19.91 -9.79 -12.92
N LEU A 60 -18.63 -9.48 -12.66
CA LEU A 60 -17.64 -10.49 -12.28
C LEU A 60 -17.96 -11.12 -10.92
N ALA A 61 -18.34 -10.30 -9.95
CA ALA A 61 -18.71 -10.76 -8.60
C ALA A 61 -19.96 -11.66 -8.63
N GLN A 62 -20.96 -11.33 -9.44
CA GLN A 62 -22.13 -12.18 -9.66
C GLN A 62 -21.78 -13.54 -10.29
N ALA A 63 -20.71 -13.59 -11.07
CA ALA A 63 -20.16 -14.83 -11.63
C ALA A 63 -19.21 -15.57 -10.66
N GLY A 64 -19.12 -15.16 -9.39
CA GLY A 64 -18.32 -15.81 -8.34
C GLY A 64 -16.89 -15.28 -8.21
N ALA A 65 -16.52 -14.20 -8.91
CA ALA A 65 -15.18 -13.61 -8.74
C ALA A 65 -14.98 -13.03 -7.34
N ARG A 66 -13.77 -13.20 -6.81
CA ARG A 66 -13.34 -12.57 -5.55
C ARG A 66 -12.50 -11.34 -5.80
N PRO A 67 -12.64 -10.28 -4.99
CA PRO A 67 -11.78 -9.11 -5.12
C PRO A 67 -10.33 -9.46 -4.80
N GLN A 68 -9.40 -8.96 -5.59
CA GLN A 68 -8.01 -8.87 -5.17
C GLN A 68 -7.93 -7.84 -4.04
N ARG A 69 -7.63 -8.27 -2.82
CA ARG A 69 -7.61 -7.36 -1.66
C ARG A 69 -6.35 -6.50 -1.67
N LEU A 70 -6.50 -5.24 -1.30
CA LEU A 70 -5.33 -4.41 -0.99
C LEU A 70 -4.61 -4.95 0.24
N LEU A 71 -3.28 -4.90 0.20
CA LEU A 71 -2.43 -5.27 1.31
C LEU A 71 -1.44 -4.12 1.56
N TRP A 72 -1.55 -3.51 2.73
CA TRP A 72 -0.54 -2.57 3.20
C TRP A 72 0.68 -3.34 3.69
N ALA A 73 1.83 -3.05 3.12
CA ALA A 73 3.10 -3.62 3.50
C ALA A 73 4.09 -2.51 3.86
N SER A 74 5.14 -2.85 4.59
CA SER A 74 6.14 -1.85 5.03
C SER A 74 5.52 -0.74 5.89
N THR A 75 4.63 -1.10 6.81
CA THR A 75 3.90 -0.16 7.67
C THR A 75 4.64 0.19 8.96
N GLY A 76 5.85 -0.34 9.17
CA GLY A 76 6.75 0.12 10.23
C GLY A 76 7.38 1.45 9.88
N THR A 77 7.32 2.41 10.81
CA THR A 77 7.95 3.74 10.70
C THR A 77 9.47 3.61 10.57
N LYS A 78 10.07 4.37 9.64
CA LYS A 78 11.52 4.37 9.37
C LYS A 78 12.21 5.62 9.90
N ASP A 79 11.45 6.67 10.16
CA ASP A 79 11.93 7.92 10.71
C ASP A 79 11.84 7.90 12.25
N PRO A 80 12.97 7.95 12.97
CA PRO A 80 12.95 7.93 14.45
C PRO A 80 12.28 9.15 15.07
N ALA A 81 12.07 10.23 14.32
CA ALA A 81 11.37 11.43 14.79
C ALA A 81 9.85 11.33 14.64
N ALA A 82 9.35 10.32 13.91
CA ALA A 82 7.91 10.12 13.72
C ALA A 82 7.37 9.03 14.67
N PRO A 83 6.06 9.05 15.00
CA PRO A 83 5.44 8.00 15.81
C PRO A 83 5.69 6.60 15.22
N ASP A 84 5.98 5.63 16.05
CA ASP A 84 6.24 4.25 15.64
C ASP A 84 4.99 3.52 15.12
N THR A 85 3.78 4.04 15.43
CA THR A 85 2.47 3.58 14.92
C THR A 85 1.94 4.40 13.75
N LEU A 86 2.70 5.38 13.23
CA LEU A 86 2.25 6.37 12.25
C LEU A 86 1.39 5.79 11.11
N TYR A 87 1.90 4.76 10.43
CA TYR A 87 1.21 4.20 9.26
C TYR A 87 0.03 3.32 9.65
N VAL A 88 0.15 2.53 10.70
CA VAL A 88 -0.94 1.63 11.12
C VAL A 88 -2.13 2.41 11.67
N ASP A 89 -1.89 3.52 12.37
CA ASP A 89 -2.94 4.42 12.85
C ASP A 89 -3.66 5.11 11.68
N ALA A 90 -2.90 5.54 10.65
CA ALA A 90 -3.44 6.28 9.51
C ALA A 90 -4.14 5.40 8.46
N LEU A 91 -3.81 4.10 8.37
CA LEU A 91 -4.24 3.23 7.28
C LEU A 91 -5.34 2.24 7.66
N ALA A 92 -5.91 2.34 8.85
CA ALA A 92 -7.04 1.52 9.26
C ALA A 92 -8.21 1.70 8.29
N ALA A 93 -8.65 0.62 7.65
CA ALA A 93 -9.72 0.66 6.66
C ALA A 93 -10.46 -0.67 6.57
N PRO A 94 -11.77 -0.68 6.24
CA PRO A 94 -12.47 -1.91 5.91
C PRO A 94 -11.87 -2.59 4.67
N ALA A 95 -11.73 -3.91 4.71
CA ALA A 95 -11.30 -4.79 3.61
C ALA A 95 -9.81 -4.89 3.31
N PRO A 96 -8.94 -3.86 3.30
CA PRO A 96 -7.51 -4.06 3.21
C PRO A 96 -6.94 -4.99 4.29
N ILE A 97 -5.80 -5.58 4.00
CA ILE A 97 -4.97 -6.33 4.95
C ILE A 97 -3.77 -5.44 5.29
N ASP A 98 -3.30 -5.45 6.52
CA ASP A 98 -2.02 -4.87 6.90
C ASP A 98 -1.07 -5.97 7.41
N THR A 99 0.15 -5.98 6.89
CA THR A 99 1.24 -6.85 7.36
C THR A 99 2.12 -6.06 8.32
N ILE A 100 1.67 -5.98 9.56
CA ILE A 100 2.28 -5.15 10.61
C ILE A 100 3.54 -5.83 11.15
N PRO A 101 4.71 -5.14 11.17
CA PRO A 101 5.90 -5.64 11.85
C PRO A 101 5.64 -5.85 13.35
N GLU A 102 6.24 -6.88 13.95
CA GLU A 102 6.00 -7.25 15.35
C GLU A 102 6.16 -6.08 16.33
N LYS A 103 7.25 -5.32 16.22
CA LYS A 103 7.46 -4.13 17.07
C LYS A 103 6.35 -3.08 16.91
N THR A 104 5.90 -2.85 15.69
CA THR A 104 4.81 -1.90 15.40
C THR A 104 3.48 -2.43 15.94
N LEU A 105 3.26 -3.75 15.90
CA LEU A 105 2.06 -4.37 16.47
C LEU A 105 2.03 -4.24 17.99
N GLN A 106 3.18 -4.42 18.64
CA GLN A 106 3.32 -4.20 20.08
C GLN A 106 3.06 -2.74 20.46
N ALA A 107 3.64 -1.79 19.71
CA ALA A 107 3.42 -0.36 19.91
C ALA A 107 1.94 0.03 19.69
N LEU A 108 1.29 -0.53 18.67
CA LEU A 108 -0.14 -0.33 18.41
C LEU A 108 -1.00 -0.83 19.58
N ALA A 109 -0.65 -1.98 20.16
CA ALA A 109 -1.38 -2.55 21.30
C ALA A 109 -1.15 -1.73 22.61
N ASP A 110 0.03 -1.12 22.76
CA ASP A 110 0.38 -0.35 23.96
C ASP A 110 -0.16 1.09 23.93
N HIS A 111 0.02 1.79 22.82
CA HIS A 111 -0.30 3.22 22.74
C HIS A 111 -0.89 3.68 21.38
N GLY A 112 -1.19 2.76 20.46
CA GLY A 112 -1.77 3.10 19.16
C GLY A 112 -3.12 3.84 19.27
N LYS A 113 -3.41 4.72 18.30
CA LYS A 113 -4.60 5.56 18.28
C LYS A 113 -5.24 5.54 16.89
N VAL A 114 -6.06 4.54 16.64
CA VAL A 114 -6.88 4.51 15.42
C VAL A 114 -8.08 5.44 15.62
N ASN A 115 -7.95 6.71 15.23
CA ASN A 115 -8.98 7.72 15.46
C ASN A 115 -10.11 7.66 14.42
N ALA A 116 -9.82 7.30 13.19
CA ALA A 116 -10.79 7.21 12.11
C ALA A 116 -10.37 6.17 11.06
N ALA A 117 -11.34 5.65 10.31
CA ALA A 117 -11.05 4.84 9.14
C ALA A 117 -10.53 5.71 7.99
N LEU A 118 -9.69 5.11 7.15
CA LEU A 118 -9.15 5.75 5.94
C LEU A 118 -10.30 6.29 5.07
N PRO A 119 -10.24 7.57 4.65
CA PRO A 119 -11.30 8.19 3.87
C PRO A 119 -11.55 7.48 2.53
N VAL A 120 -12.82 7.22 2.22
CA VAL A 120 -13.21 6.52 0.98
C VAL A 120 -13.10 7.39 -0.27
N ASP A 121 -13.11 8.70 -0.11
CA ASP A 121 -12.98 9.72 -1.16
C ASP A 121 -11.53 10.11 -1.47
N GLY A 122 -10.57 9.55 -0.74
CA GLY A 122 -9.14 9.85 -0.87
C GLY A 122 -8.63 10.95 0.05
N GLY A 123 -9.50 11.53 0.90
CA GLY A 123 -9.12 12.50 1.93
C GLY A 123 -8.28 13.67 1.39
N ASP A 124 -7.21 14.01 2.12
CA ASP A 124 -6.29 15.10 1.76
C ASP A 124 -5.14 14.66 0.83
N ALA A 125 -5.22 13.47 0.21
CA ALA A 125 -4.14 12.94 -0.63
C ALA A 125 -3.66 13.93 -1.69
N VAL A 126 -4.58 14.63 -2.38
CA VAL A 126 -4.22 15.61 -3.42
C VAL A 126 -3.41 16.76 -2.82
N ALA A 127 -3.78 17.26 -1.64
CA ALA A 127 -3.07 18.34 -0.96
C ALA A 127 -1.61 17.97 -0.59
N VAL A 128 -1.31 16.69 -0.44
CA VAL A 128 0.05 16.19 -0.22
C VAL A 128 0.77 15.92 -1.54
N LEU A 129 0.10 15.28 -2.50
CA LEU A 129 0.71 14.84 -3.76
C LEU A 129 1.09 16.00 -4.68
N GLU A 130 0.26 17.04 -4.77
CA GLU A 130 0.52 18.19 -5.64
C GLU A 130 1.81 18.97 -5.28
N PRO A 131 2.08 19.35 -4.02
CA PRO A 131 3.36 19.94 -3.65
C PRO A 131 4.56 19.03 -3.91
N VAL A 132 4.42 17.72 -3.70
CA VAL A 132 5.49 16.75 -3.95
C VAL A 132 5.82 16.68 -5.46
N ARG A 133 4.81 16.68 -6.32
CA ARG A 133 5.01 16.76 -7.79
C ARG A 133 5.66 18.06 -8.21
N ARG A 134 5.24 19.19 -7.63
CA ARG A 134 5.86 20.50 -7.91
C ARG A 134 7.32 20.58 -7.49
N ALA A 135 7.71 19.79 -6.49
CA ALA A 135 9.11 19.64 -6.10
C ALA A 135 9.92 18.77 -7.08
N GLY A 136 9.30 18.23 -8.15
CA GLY A 136 9.96 17.46 -9.19
C GLY A 136 9.91 15.94 -8.99
N VAL A 137 9.19 15.45 -7.99
CA VAL A 137 9.04 14.01 -7.77
C VAL A 137 8.08 13.41 -8.80
N ASP A 138 8.62 12.51 -9.63
CA ASP A 138 7.84 11.68 -10.55
C ASP A 138 7.39 10.39 -9.86
N GLU A 139 6.14 10.35 -9.43
CA GLU A 139 5.56 9.20 -8.74
C GLU A 139 5.59 7.93 -9.60
N GLU A 140 5.41 8.03 -10.92
CA GLU A 140 5.41 6.88 -11.81
C GLU A 140 6.82 6.30 -11.96
N ALA A 141 7.83 7.15 -12.06
CA ALA A 141 9.23 6.74 -12.05
C ALA A 141 9.61 6.05 -10.72
N VAL A 142 9.16 6.58 -9.58
CA VAL A 142 9.36 5.96 -8.26
C VAL A 142 8.67 4.59 -8.19
N ALA A 143 7.42 4.49 -8.63
CA ALA A 143 6.67 3.23 -8.66
C ALA A 143 7.36 2.19 -9.56
N THR A 144 7.79 2.57 -10.76
CA THR A 144 8.52 1.71 -11.70
C THR A 144 9.84 1.21 -11.09
N ARG A 145 10.58 2.08 -10.40
CA ARG A 145 11.78 1.69 -9.66
C ARG A 145 11.46 0.64 -8.60
N PHE A 146 10.40 0.80 -7.82
CA PHE A 146 10.00 -0.18 -6.81
C PHE A 146 9.63 -1.53 -7.40
N GLN A 147 8.95 -1.57 -8.54
CA GLN A 147 8.64 -2.82 -9.23
C GLN A 147 9.91 -3.55 -9.65
N ARG A 148 10.84 -2.83 -10.26
CA ARG A 148 12.13 -3.37 -10.68
C ARG A 148 12.96 -3.89 -9.51
N ASP A 149 13.12 -3.06 -8.47
CA ASP A 149 13.93 -3.40 -7.30
C ASP A 149 13.29 -4.55 -6.51
N GLY A 150 11.96 -4.60 -6.42
CA GLY A 150 11.22 -5.71 -5.85
C GLY A 150 11.48 -7.02 -6.60
N TYR A 151 11.41 -7.00 -7.94
CA TYR A 151 11.71 -8.16 -8.76
C TYR A 151 13.12 -8.71 -8.50
N TYR A 152 14.14 -7.86 -8.49
CA TYR A 152 15.52 -8.27 -8.24
C TYR A 152 15.75 -8.74 -6.81
N ALA A 153 15.13 -8.12 -5.82
CA ALA A 153 15.25 -8.52 -4.41
C ALA A 153 14.64 -9.89 -4.13
N PHE A 154 13.48 -10.21 -4.75
CA PHE A 154 12.78 -11.47 -4.50
C PHE A 154 13.25 -12.64 -5.36
N THR A 155 13.87 -12.40 -6.52
CA THR A 155 14.31 -13.47 -7.43
C THR A 155 15.33 -14.43 -6.80
N PRO A 156 16.36 -13.99 -6.05
CA PRO A 156 17.30 -14.89 -5.38
C PRO A 156 16.63 -15.76 -4.31
N SER A 157 15.77 -15.16 -3.49
CA SER A 157 15.02 -15.87 -2.43
C SER A 157 14.11 -16.94 -3.01
N ARG A 158 13.40 -16.64 -4.10
CA ARG A 158 12.58 -17.61 -4.80
C ARG A 158 13.40 -18.79 -5.33
N ARG A 159 14.56 -18.53 -5.93
CA ARG A 159 15.45 -19.59 -6.41
C ARG A 159 15.98 -20.47 -5.28
N ALA A 160 16.24 -19.90 -4.11
CA ALA A 160 16.71 -20.65 -2.94
C ALA A 160 15.62 -21.61 -2.39
N VAL A 161 14.36 -21.16 -2.34
CA VAL A 161 13.22 -21.97 -1.89
C VAL A 161 12.90 -23.12 -2.86
N TRP A 162 13.10 -22.89 -4.19
CA TRP A 162 12.83 -23.88 -5.22
C TRP A 162 14.01 -24.77 -5.58
N ARG A 163 15.11 -24.75 -4.82
CA ARG A 163 16.14 -25.79 -4.96
C ARG A 163 15.53 -27.13 -4.55
N PRO A 164 15.50 -28.15 -5.43
CA PRO A 164 15.02 -29.47 -5.03
C PRO A 164 15.85 -29.94 -3.86
N LEU A 165 15.18 -30.40 -2.81
CA LEU A 165 15.79 -31.19 -1.76
C LEU A 165 16.35 -32.45 -2.46
N ARG A 166 17.64 -32.49 -2.70
CA ARG A 166 18.36 -33.71 -3.16
C ARG A 166 18.74 -34.53 -1.96
#